data_381de649ebd068ed2be63451a31f119a
#
_entry.id   381de649ebd068ed2be63451a31f119a
#
_cell.length_a   1.000
_cell.length_b   1.000
_cell.length_c   1.000
_cell.angle_alpha   90.00
_cell.angle_beta   90.00
_cell.angle_gamma   90.00
#
_symmetry.space_group_name_H-M   'P 1'
#
loop_
_entity.id
_entity.type
_entity.pdbx_description
1 polymer ?
#
loop_
_entity_poly.entity_id
_entity_poly.type
_entity_poly.pdbx_seq_one_letter_code
_entity_poly.pdbx_strand_id
1 'polypeptide(L)'
;MPSHRMGRTTEDIRRELTAIMREVKDPRVQGMISIVRVEVTNDLSYCTVYISSMEGMEHAQTAVKGLKSAAGFIRRELGHQLKLRHVPELIFKATDSIEYSANISKILHDLKE
;
A
#
# COMPACT_ATOMS: atom_id res chain seq x y z
N MET A 1 -12.81 -10.72 18.16
CA MET A 1 -11.61 -11.45 17.76
C MET A 1 -10.60 -10.52 17.16
N PRO A 2 -9.45 -10.38 17.80
CA PRO A 2 -8.44 -9.44 17.32
C PRO A 2 -7.99 -9.72 15.90
N SER A 3 -7.77 -10.98 15.56
CA SER A 3 -7.30 -11.33 14.23
C SER A 3 -8.32 -10.99 13.14
N HIS A 4 -9.59 -11.21 13.41
CA HIS A 4 -10.66 -10.82 12.50
C HIS A 4 -10.69 -9.32 12.29
N ARG A 5 -10.64 -8.60 13.41
CA ARG A 5 -10.70 -7.14 13.37
C ARG A 5 -9.50 -6.58 12.62
N MET A 6 -8.32 -7.16 12.85
CA MET A 6 -7.12 -6.71 12.14
C MET A 6 -7.19 -6.95 10.65
N GLY A 7 -7.63 -8.13 10.25
CA GLY A 7 -7.77 -8.45 8.85
C GLY A 7 -8.73 -7.51 8.15
N ARG A 8 -9.84 -7.24 8.82
CA ARG A 8 -10.84 -6.34 8.29
C ARG A 8 -10.32 -4.92 8.17
N THR A 9 -9.61 -4.46 9.21
CA THR A 9 -9.02 -3.14 9.20
C THR A 9 -8.02 -2.99 8.05
N THR A 10 -7.21 -4.02 7.82
CA THR A 10 -6.23 -4.00 6.75
C THR A 10 -6.92 -3.89 5.38
N GLU A 11 -7.98 -4.63 5.18
CA GLU A 11 -8.76 -4.57 3.95
C GLU A 11 -9.38 -3.18 3.75
N ASP A 12 -9.94 -2.62 4.82
CA ASP A 12 -10.54 -1.30 4.76
C ASP A 12 -9.49 -0.24 4.43
N ILE A 13 -8.33 -0.33 5.06
CA ILE A 13 -7.23 0.59 4.80
C ILE A 13 -6.80 0.50 3.35
N ARG A 14 -6.63 -0.71 2.84
CA ARG A 14 -6.22 -0.91 1.47
C ARG A 14 -7.20 -0.29 0.49
N ARG A 15 -8.47 -0.50 0.73
CA ARG A 15 -9.53 0.03 -0.13
C ARG A 15 -9.52 1.54 -0.15
N GLU A 16 -9.46 2.14 1.03
CA GLU A 16 -9.47 3.60 1.12
C GLU A 16 -8.19 4.20 0.55
N LEU A 17 -7.06 3.56 0.80
CA LEU A 17 -5.80 4.05 0.24
C LEU A 17 -5.82 4.04 -1.29
N THR A 18 -6.41 3.01 -1.87
CA THR A 18 -6.52 2.95 -3.33
C THR A 18 -7.32 4.13 -3.87
N ALA A 19 -8.43 4.45 -3.21
CA ALA A 19 -9.26 5.58 -3.61
C ALA A 19 -8.54 6.91 -3.39
N ILE A 20 -7.88 7.07 -2.23
CA ILE A 20 -7.18 8.30 -1.90
C ILE A 20 -6.02 8.55 -2.86
N MET A 21 -5.31 7.48 -3.21
CA MET A 21 -4.19 7.58 -4.14
C MET A 21 -4.58 8.21 -5.46
N ARG A 22 -5.79 7.93 -5.91
CA ARG A 22 -6.28 8.49 -7.17
C ARG A 22 -6.51 9.98 -7.09
N GLU A 23 -6.64 10.51 -5.89
CA GLU A 23 -6.83 11.94 -5.67
C GLU A 23 -5.54 12.70 -5.50
N VAL A 24 -4.42 12.01 -5.36
CA VAL A 24 -3.12 12.65 -5.21
C VAL A 24 -2.71 13.26 -6.54
N LYS A 25 -2.53 14.58 -6.52
CA LYS A 25 -2.22 15.31 -7.73
C LYS A 25 -0.72 15.55 -7.90
N ASP A 26 0.02 14.49 -7.85
CA ASP A 26 1.47 14.55 -8.03
C ASP A 26 1.80 13.75 -9.29
N PRO A 27 2.50 14.36 -10.25
CA PRO A 27 2.83 13.66 -11.50
C PRO A 27 3.57 12.35 -11.28
N ARG A 28 4.31 12.26 -10.18
CA ARG A 28 5.05 11.04 -9.86
C ARG A 28 4.15 9.87 -9.50
N VAL A 29 2.91 10.15 -9.12
CA VAL A 29 1.96 9.13 -8.67
C VAL A 29 1.02 8.70 -9.78
N GLN A 30 1.21 9.21 -10.97
CA GLN A 30 0.33 8.89 -12.10
C GLN A 30 0.79 7.67 -12.85
N GLY A 31 -0.12 7.12 -13.64
CA GLY A 31 0.17 5.95 -14.45
C GLY A 31 -0.47 4.70 -13.85
N MET A 32 0.01 3.57 -14.31
CA MET A 32 -0.54 2.27 -13.92
C MET A 32 0.09 1.76 -12.63
N ILE A 33 -0.22 2.44 -11.53
CA ILE A 33 0.28 2.03 -10.22
C ILE A 33 -0.85 1.40 -9.41
N SER A 34 -0.48 0.48 -8.54
CA SER A 34 -1.45 -0.19 -7.70
C SER A 34 -0.84 -0.56 -6.36
N ILE A 35 -1.71 -0.71 -5.37
CA ILE A 35 -1.35 -1.22 -4.06
C ILE A 35 -1.51 -2.73 -4.14
N VAL A 36 -0.39 -3.44 -3.95
CA VAL A 36 -0.43 -4.90 -4.07
C VAL A 36 -0.47 -5.58 -2.71
N ARG A 37 -0.07 -4.86 -1.68
CA ARG A 37 -0.07 -5.43 -0.34
C ARG A 37 -0.07 -4.32 0.70
N VAL A 38 -0.72 -4.58 1.81
CA VAL A 38 -0.74 -3.67 2.96
C VAL A 38 -0.47 -4.49 4.21
N GLU A 39 0.48 -4.05 5.01
CA GLU A 39 0.82 -4.70 6.27
C GLU A 39 0.68 -3.69 7.40
N VAL A 40 -0.15 -4.02 8.37
CA VAL A 40 -0.41 -3.15 9.51
C VAL A 40 0.07 -3.84 10.77
N THR A 41 0.80 -3.10 11.61
CA THR A 41 1.25 -3.66 12.88
C THR A 41 0.06 -3.86 13.81
N ASN A 42 0.23 -4.79 14.76
CA ASN A 42 -0.85 -5.15 15.66
C ASN A 42 -1.39 -3.98 16.48
N ASP A 43 -0.52 -3.04 16.82
CA ASP A 43 -0.91 -1.87 17.58
C ASP A 43 -1.34 -0.70 16.69
N LEU A 44 -1.42 -0.92 15.39
CA LEU A 44 -1.80 0.10 14.41
C LEU A 44 -0.86 1.30 14.37
N SER A 45 0.39 1.10 14.78
CA SER A 45 1.39 2.18 14.75
C SER A 45 1.91 2.43 13.36
N TYR A 46 2.08 1.38 12.57
CA TYR A 46 2.67 1.49 11.24
C TYR A 46 1.88 0.70 10.22
N CYS A 47 1.82 1.25 9.03
CA CYS A 47 1.16 0.60 7.90
C CYS A 47 2.12 0.65 6.71
N THR A 48 2.62 -0.50 6.30
CA THR A 48 3.49 -0.59 5.13
C THR A 48 2.64 -0.86 3.90
N VAL A 49 2.81 -0.01 2.90
CA VAL A 49 2.03 -0.08 1.67
C VAL A 49 2.98 -0.39 0.52
N TYR A 50 2.75 -1.51 -0.13
CA TYR A 50 3.60 -1.95 -1.24
C TYR A 50 2.99 -1.51 -2.55
N ILE A 51 3.76 -0.74 -3.31
CA ILE A 51 3.33 -0.11 -4.56
C ILE A 51 4.04 -0.77 -5.73
N SER A 52 3.27 -1.13 -6.73
CA SER A 52 3.80 -1.69 -7.94
C SER A 52 3.32 -0.89 -9.14
N SER A 53 4.05 -0.97 -10.24
CA SER A 53 3.68 -0.28 -11.46
C SER A 53 3.81 -1.21 -12.66
N MET A 54 2.85 -1.10 -13.57
CA MET A 54 2.94 -1.82 -14.84
C MET A 54 4.07 -1.27 -15.70
N GLU A 55 4.56 -0.08 -15.38
CA GLU A 55 5.63 0.57 -16.14
C GLU A 55 7.02 0.24 -15.59
N GLY A 56 7.10 -0.62 -14.58
CA GLY A 56 8.37 -1.09 -14.07
C GLY A 56 8.72 -0.56 -12.68
N MET A 57 9.79 -1.10 -12.15
CA MET A 57 10.23 -0.80 -10.79
C MET A 57 10.64 0.66 -10.62
N GLU A 58 11.29 1.24 -11.62
CA GLU A 58 11.69 2.64 -11.54
C GLU A 58 10.50 3.55 -11.40
N HIS A 59 9.45 3.27 -12.16
CA HIS A 59 8.23 4.06 -12.06
C HIS A 59 7.58 3.87 -10.70
N ALA A 60 7.59 2.65 -10.17
CA ALA A 60 7.06 2.39 -8.84
C ALA A 60 7.83 3.18 -7.78
N GLN A 61 9.16 3.24 -7.89
CA GLN A 61 9.97 4.01 -6.97
C GLN A 61 9.68 5.50 -7.05
N THR A 62 9.46 6.00 -8.25
CA THR A 62 9.11 7.40 -8.45
C THR A 62 7.74 7.69 -7.83
N ALA A 63 6.79 6.79 -8.01
CA ALA A 63 5.47 6.93 -7.42
C ALA A 63 5.55 6.95 -5.89
N VAL A 64 6.40 6.09 -5.33
CA VAL A 64 6.59 6.05 -3.88
C VAL A 64 7.10 7.38 -3.35
N LYS A 65 8.00 8.03 -4.07
CA LYS A 65 8.49 9.35 -3.66
C LYS A 65 7.37 10.36 -3.61
N GLY A 66 6.50 10.32 -4.62
CA GLY A 66 5.34 11.20 -4.64
C GLY A 66 4.38 10.91 -3.50
N LEU A 67 4.15 9.64 -3.21
CA LEU A 67 3.27 9.25 -2.13
C LEU A 67 3.82 9.66 -0.77
N LYS A 68 5.14 9.55 -0.59
CA LYS A 68 5.76 9.99 0.64
C LYS A 68 5.57 11.50 0.84
N SER A 69 5.66 12.25 -0.22
CA SER A 69 5.43 13.70 -0.14
C SER A 69 3.99 14.01 0.23
N ALA A 70 3.06 13.16 -0.17
CA ALA A 70 1.64 13.36 0.11
C ALA A 70 1.18 12.62 1.36
N ALA A 71 2.09 12.02 2.12
CA ALA A 71 1.72 11.16 3.26
C ALA A 71 0.82 11.86 4.27
N GLY A 72 1.07 13.13 4.55
CA GLY A 72 0.23 13.88 5.48
C GLY A 72 -1.21 13.98 5.02
N PHE A 73 -1.39 14.30 3.74
CA PHE A 73 -2.71 14.36 3.15
C PHE A 73 -3.38 12.98 3.20
N ILE A 74 -2.64 11.95 2.81
CA ILE A 74 -3.18 10.59 2.76
C ILE A 74 -3.61 10.12 4.13
N ARG A 75 -2.77 10.37 5.15
CA ARG A 75 -3.11 9.96 6.52
C ARG A 75 -4.37 10.67 7.01
N ARG A 76 -4.48 11.95 6.72
CA ARG A 76 -5.65 12.72 7.14
C ARG A 76 -6.91 12.18 6.49
N GLU A 77 -6.87 11.92 5.20
CA GLU A 77 -8.02 11.38 4.49
C GLU A 77 -8.38 9.98 4.98
N LEU A 78 -7.37 9.16 5.21
CA LEU A 78 -7.59 7.81 5.70
C LEU A 78 -8.28 7.82 7.07
N GLY A 79 -7.77 8.64 7.98
CA GLY A 79 -8.37 8.75 9.30
C GLY A 79 -9.79 9.26 9.25
N HIS A 80 -10.04 10.20 8.35
CA HIS A 80 -11.36 10.78 8.19
C HIS A 80 -12.36 9.77 7.62
N GLN A 81 -11.95 9.06 6.58
CA GLN A 81 -12.83 8.11 5.89
C GLN A 81 -13.16 6.90 6.76
N LEU A 82 -12.19 6.42 7.50
CA LEU A 82 -12.38 5.25 8.35
C LEU A 82 -12.70 5.59 9.79
N LYS A 83 -12.75 6.89 10.10
CA LYS A 83 -13.03 7.36 11.45
C LYS A 83 -12.10 6.73 12.48
N LEU A 84 -10.83 6.66 12.12
CA LEU A 84 -9.84 6.06 12.99
C LEU A 84 -9.44 7.04 14.07
N ARG A 85 -9.39 6.55 15.29
CA ARG A 85 -8.92 7.31 16.42
C ARG A 85 -7.43 7.58 16.31
N HIS A 86 -6.72 6.58 15.81
CA HIS A 86 -5.29 6.65 15.65
C HIS A 86 -4.94 6.15 14.23
N VAL A 87 -4.33 7.01 13.44
CA VAL A 87 -3.97 6.66 12.08
C VAL A 87 -2.53 6.17 12.07
N PRO A 88 -2.26 4.98 11.55
CA PRO A 88 -0.90 4.48 11.51
C PRO A 88 -0.02 5.34 10.62
N GLU A 89 1.27 5.35 10.91
CA GLU A 89 2.23 6.00 10.06
C GLU A 89 2.39 5.17 8.79
N LEU A 90 2.33 5.84 7.65
CA LEU A 90 2.39 5.16 6.38
C LEU A 90 3.83 5.04 5.89
N ILE A 91 4.20 3.83 5.50
CA ILE A 91 5.50 3.53 4.93
C ILE A 91 5.26 2.98 3.53
N PHE A 92 5.70 3.71 2.51
CA PHE A 92 5.51 3.27 1.14
C PHE A 92 6.76 2.60 0.63
N LYS A 93 6.59 1.44 0.01
CA LYS A 93 7.70 0.70 -0.57
C LYS A 93 7.35 0.30 -2.00
N ALA A 94 8.31 0.48 -2.88
CA ALA A 94 8.15 0.04 -4.26
C ALA A 94 8.49 -1.44 -4.35
N THR A 95 7.75 -2.13 -5.20
CA THR A 95 7.98 -3.54 -5.41
C THR A 95 7.65 -3.89 -6.86
N ASP A 96 8.24 -4.95 -7.35
CA ASP A 96 7.92 -5.48 -8.67
C ASP A 96 6.90 -6.61 -8.54
N SER A 97 6.00 -6.49 -7.57
CA SER A 97 5.12 -7.57 -7.20
C SER A 97 4.10 -7.95 -8.26
N ILE A 98 3.97 -7.15 -9.32
CA ILE A 98 3.14 -7.61 -10.43
C ILE A 98 3.78 -8.87 -10.99
N GLU A 99 5.08 -8.82 -11.24
CA GLU A 99 5.83 -10.01 -11.61
C GLU A 99 5.88 -10.99 -10.46
N TYR A 100 6.11 -10.45 -9.27
CA TYR A 100 6.16 -11.25 -8.06
C TYR A 100 4.87 -12.02 -7.86
N SER A 101 3.73 -11.35 -8.01
CA SER A 101 2.43 -12.00 -7.84
C SER A 101 2.20 -13.08 -8.88
N ALA A 102 2.62 -12.82 -10.11
CA ALA A 102 2.48 -13.79 -11.17
C ALA A 102 3.34 -15.02 -10.90
N ASN A 103 4.42 -14.85 -10.17
CA ASN A 103 5.36 -15.91 -9.89
C ASN A 103 5.26 -16.48 -8.50
N ILE A 104 4.27 -16.06 -7.73
CA ILE A 104 4.23 -16.43 -6.33
C ILE A 104 4.16 -17.93 -6.12
N SER A 105 3.36 -18.61 -6.91
CA SER A 105 3.30 -20.08 -6.86
C SER A 105 4.61 -20.70 -7.28
N LYS A 106 5.23 -20.13 -8.27
CA LYS A 106 6.49 -20.59 -8.78
C LYS A 106 7.59 -20.41 -7.74
N ILE A 107 7.58 -19.25 -7.08
CA ILE A 107 8.55 -18.98 -6.04
C ILE A 107 8.41 -19.94 -4.88
N LEU A 108 7.16 -20.21 -4.49
CA LEU A 108 6.91 -21.17 -3.44
C LEU A 108 7.36 -22.56 -3.83
N HIS A 109 7.21 -22.91 -5.09
CA HIS A 109 7.73 -24.16 -5.62
C HIS A 109 9.25 -24.21 -5.48
N ASP A 110 9.89 -23.16 -5.93
CA ASP A 110 11.33 -23.09 -5.93
C ASP A 110 11.89 -23.18 -4.51
N LEU A 111 11.22 -22.57 -3.58
CA LEU A 111 11.65 -22.61 -2.19
C LEU A 111 11.54 -23.99 -1.57
N LYS A 112 10.72 -24.85 -2.14
CA LYS A 112 10.57 -26.19 -1.65
C LYS A 112 11.65 -27.12 -2.20
N GLU A 113 12.34 -26.66 -3.18
CA GLU A 113 13.42 -27.42 -3.76
C GLU A 113 14.71 -27.16 -3.01
#